data_6f0ea9d3d511cac42710b3db82d62805
#
_entry.id   6f0ea9d3d511cac42710b3db82d62805
#
_cell.length_a   1.000
_cell.length_b   1.000
_cell.length_c   1.000
_cell.angle_alpha   90.00
_cell.angle_beta   90.00
_cell.angle_gamma   90.00
#
_symmetry.space_group_name_H-M   'P 1'
#
loop_
_entity.id
_entity.type
_entity.pdbx_description
1 polymer ?
#
loop_
_entity_poly.entity_id
_entity_poly.type
_entity_poly.pdbx_seq_one_letter_code
_entity_poly.pdbx_strand_id
1 'polypeptide(L)'
;LHQLRKPFIYLETNILKGESRTPQFLEMNRNGKVPTLALGDGRYLAESNAILLYLAEGTGFLLSDPWQRSKVYEWLFFEQYSHEPNIATPRFWKNYLRVGEYDERELKRRHQAGRDALGVMERHLRENEFFSRQYGVADIALYAYTHKANEARQILSDFPAIEAWLARVRAQPGHVTIEV
;
A
#
# COMPACT_ATOMS: atom_id res chain seq x y z
N LEU A 1 12.67 -3.14 0.19
CA LEU A 1 14.04 -3.44 0.64
C LEU A 1 14.54 -4.75 0.06
N HIS A 2 13.78 -5.86 0.10
CA HIS A 2 14.14 -7.14 -0.54
C HIS A 2 14.47 -6.98 -2.03
N GLN A 3 13.60 -6.32 -2.80
CA GLN A 3 13.81 -6.08 -4.23
C GLN A 3 15.02 -5.18 -4.52
N LEU A 4 15.42 -4.32 -3.59
CA LEU A 4 16.64 -3.52 -3.66
C LEU A 4 17.87 -4.28 -3.16
N ARG A 5 17.71 -5.49 -2.63
CA ARG A 5 18.76 -6.29 -1.99
C ARG A 5 19.51 -5.51 -0.90
N LYS A 6 18.83 -4.61 -0.20
CA LYS A 6 19.39 -3.84 0.91
C LYS A 6 19.18 -4.61 2.21
N PRO A 7 20.22 -4.77 3.04
CA PRO A 7 20.05 -5.35 4.38
C PRO A 7 19.20 -4.41 5.25
N PHE A 8 18.36 -4.98 6.09
CA PHE A 8 17.55 -4.24 7.04
C PHE A 8 17.19 -5.12 8.24
N ILE A 9 16.82 -4.48 9.34
CA ILE A 9 16.26 -5.13 10.51
C ILE A 9 14.76 -4.85 10.53
N TYR A 10 13.97 -5.91 10.54
CA TYR A 10 12.53 -5.79 10.71
C TYR A 10 12.18 -5.78 12.20
N LEU A 11 11.50 -4.73 12.64
CA LEU A 11 10.99 -4.59 14.00
C LEU A 11 9.47 -4.58 13.95
N GLU A 12 8.86 -5.64 14.47
CA GLU A 12 7.41 -5.71 14.57
C GLU A 12 6.89 -4.71 15.60
N THR A 13 5.78 -4.05 15.26
CA THR A 13 5.09 -3.11 16.15
C THR A 13 3.62 -3.50 16.20
N ASN A 14 3.18 -3.98 17.37
CA ASN A 14 1.80 -4.42 17.56
C ASN A 14 0.88 -3.22 17.82
N ILE A 15 0.20 -2.76 16.77
CA ILE A 15 -0.72 -1.61 16.83
C ILE A 15 -1.94 -1.87 17.72
N LEU A 16 -2.40 -3.14 17.81
CA LEU A 16 -3.55 -3.52 18.63
C LEU A 16 -3.22 -3.45 20.14
N LYS A 17 -1.93 -3.62 20.50
CA LYS A 17 -1.43 -3.45 21.87
C LYS A 17 -1.03 -2.00 22.18
N GLY A 18 -1.19 -1.09 21.23
CA GLY A 18 -0.84 0.32 21.41
C GLY A 18 0.66 0.62 21.33
N GLU A 19 1.50 -0.31 20.87
CA GLU A 19 2.96 -0.13 20.80
C GLU A 19 3.36 1.08 19.94
N SER A 20 2.58 1.41 18.91
CA SER A 20 2.78 2.60 18.07
C SER A 20 2.38 3.92 18.77
N ARG A 21 1.83 3.86 19.99
CA ARG A 21 1.43 5.01 20.81
C ARG A 21 2.34 5.24 22.01
N THR A 22 3.39 4.46 22.17
CA THR A 22 4.38 4.67 23.23
C THR A 22 5.17 5.96 23.00
N PRO A 23 5.65 6.65 24.05
CA PRO A 23 6.48 7.84 23.89
C PRO A 23 7.66 7.61 22.93
N GLN A 24 8.35 6.49 23.06
CA GLN A 24 9.50 6.14 22.24
C GLN A 24 9.13 6.05 20.75
N PHE A 25 7.98 5.43 20.43
CA PHE A 25 7.52 5.35 19.04
C PHE A 25 7.10 6.73 18.52
N LEU A 26 6.44 7.54 19.34
CA LEU A 26 5.97 8.87 18.95
C LEU A 26 7.13 9.87 18.74
N GLU A 27 8.30 9.65 19.32
CA GLU A 27 9.53 10.39 18.99
C GLU A 27 9.98 10.09 17.54
N MET A 28 9.81 8.84 17.08
CA MET A 28 10.15 8.44 15.71
C MET A 28 9.09 8.86 14.69
N ASN A 29 7.83 8.73 15.06
CA ASN A 29 6.68 9.06 14.22
C ASN A 29 5.55 9.63 15.06
N ARG A 30 5.39 10.94 15.04
CA ARG A 30 4.37 11.68 15.81
C ARG A 30 2.93 11.29 15.47
N ASN A 31 2.70 10.75 14.26
CA ASN A 31 1.38 10.24 13.86
C ASN A 31 1.05 8.89 14.51
N GLY A 32 2.03 8.19 15.08
CA GLY A 32 1.83 6.90 15.75
C GLY A 32 1.28 5.82 14.83
N LYS A 33 1.66 5.84 13.55
CA LYS A 33 1.29 4.84 12.54
C LYS A 33 2.51 4.07 12.06
N VAL A 34 2.29 2.89 11.55
CA VAL A 34 3.30 2.08 10.84
C VAL A 34 3.03 2.15 9.34
N PRO A 35 4.07 1.99 8.50
CA PRO A 35 5.47 1.78 8.84
C PRO A 35 6.23 3.06 9.22
N THR A 36 7.37 2.88 9.88
CA THR A 36 8.37 3.92 10.10
C THR A 36 9.74 3.37 9.72
N LEU A 37 10.49 4.08 8.90
CA LEU A 37 11.85 3.74 8.51
C LEU A 37 12.85 4.49 9.38
N ALA A 38 13.72 3.75 10.08
CA ALA A 38 14.89 4.30 10.79
C ALA A 38 16.12 4.20 9.89
N LEU A 39 16.87 5.31 9.72
CA LEU A 39 18.03 5.37 8.83
C LEU A 39 19.36 5.04 9.54
N GLY A 40 19.35 4.80 10.86
CA GLY A 40 20.52 4.44 11.64
C GLY A 40 21.38 5.63 12.09
N ASP A 41 21.12 6.83 11.60
CA ASP A 41 21.81 8.08 11.96
C ASP A 41 20.92 9.03 12.81
N GLY A 42 19.88 8.47 13.42
CA GLY A 42 18.89 9.21 14.22
C GLY A 42 17.75 9.85 13.41
N ARG A 43 17.76 9.70 12.09
CA ARG A 43 16.66 10.17 11.23
C ARG A 43 15.61 9.07 11.06
N TYR A 44 14.36 9.50 11.03
CA TYR A 44 13.20 8.65 10.82
C TYR A 44 12.34 9.20 9.68
N LEU A 45 11.77 8.29 8.89
CA LEU A 45 10.84 8.63 7.82
C LEU A 45 9.55 7.82 8.02
N ALA A 46 8.44 8.52 8.07
CA ALA A 46 7.10 7.95 8.11
C ALA A 46 6.40 8.08 6.75
N GLU A 47 5.18 7.56 6.66
CA GLU A 47 4.36 7.44 5.45
C GLU A 47 4.93 6.44 4.44
N SER A 48 4.20 5.34 4.20
CA SER A 48 4.67 4.24 3.34
C SER A 48 5.08 4.70 1.95
N ASN A 49 4.33 5.62 1.34
CA ASN A 49 4.64 6.13 0.01
C ASN A 49 5.88 7.05 0.00
N ALA A 50 6.09 7.84 1.07
CA ALA A 50 7.32 8.61 1.21
C ALA A 50 8.54 7.71 1.39
N ILE A 51 8.41 6.63 2.17
CA ILE A 51 9.44 5.61 2.35
C ILE A 51 9.76 4.93 1.02
N LEU A 52 8.74 4.54 0.24
CA LEU A 52 8.93 3.94 -1.08
C LEU A 52 9.69 4.87 -2.03
N LEU A 53 9.29 6.15 -2.11
CA LEU A 53 9.95 7.14 -2.94
C LEU A 53 11.42 7.37 -2.53
N TYR A 54 11.67 7.51 -1.23
CA TYR A 54 13.02 7.67 -0.70
C TYR A 54 13.94 6.49 -1.04
N LEU A 55 13.44 5.27 -0.87
CA LEU A 55 14.21 4.05 -1.15
C LEU A 55 14.42 3.81 -2.66
N ALA A 56 13.50 4.27 -3.48
CA ALA A 56 13.54 4.09 -4.94
C ALA A 56 14.36 5.16 -5.68
N GLU A 57 14.74 6.25 -5.00
CA GLU A 57 15.49 7.33 -5.65
C GLU A 57 16.81 6.81 -6.24
N GLY A 58 17.05 7.13 -7.51
CA GLY A 58 18.21 6.66 -8.26
C GLY A 58 18.19 5.18 -8.66
N THR A 59 17.04 4.51 -8.50
CA THR A 59 16.86 3.10 -8.90
C THR A 59 15.90 2.98 -10.09
N GLY A 60 15.81 1.77 -10.68
CA GLY A 60 14.83 1.48 -11.73
C GLY A 60 13.36 1.46 -11.26
N PHE A 61 13.09 1.53 -9.94
CA PHE A 61 11.72 1.54 -9.41
C PHE A 61 11.03 2.91 -9.44
N LEU A 62 11.79 3.99 -9.69
CA LEU A 62 11.29 5.35 -9.85
C LEU A 62 11.96 5.99 -11.06
N LEU A 63 11.18 6.27 -12.09
CA LEU A 63 11.67 6.84 -13.34
C LEU A 63 12.20 8.27 -13.11
N SER A 64 13.27 8.65 -13.83
CA SER A 64 13.90 9.97 -13.72
C SER A 64 13.19 11.03 -14.55
N ASP A 65 12.51 10.64 -15.63
CA ASP A 65 11.75 11.56 -16.46
C ASP A 65 10.65 12.26 -15.64
N PRO A 66 10.57 13.61 -15.64
CA PRO A 66 9.64 14.33 -14.77
C PRO A 66 8.16 14.00 -15.02
N TRP A 67 7.77 13.77 -16.29
CA TRP A 67 6.38 13.42 -16.62
C TRP A 67 6.04 12.02 -16.09
N GLN A 68 6.88 11.04 -16.35
CA GLN A 68 6.68 9.67 -15.86
C GLN A 68 6.67 9.60 -14.33
N ARG A 69 7.55 10.38 -13.70
CA ARG A 69 7.59 10.51 -12.23
C ARG A 69 6.29 11.13 -11.69
N SER A 70 5.74 12.13 -12.37
CA SER A 70 4.45 12.74 -12.00
C SER A 70 3.31 11.75 -12.11
N LYS A 71 3.32 10.83 -13.09
CA LYS A 71 2.33 9.74 -13.20
C LYS A 71 2.45 8.73 -12.07
N VAL A 72 3.68 8.45 -11.61
CA VAL A 72 3.89 7.65 -10.39
C VAL A 72 3.26 8.33 -9.17
N TYR A 73 3.51 9.63 -8.99
CA TYR A 73 2.93 10.40 -7.87
C TYR A 73 1.39 10.43 -7.92
N GLU A 74 0.81 10.61 -9.11
CA GLU A 74 -0.64 10.54 -9.30
C GLU A 74 -1.22 9.23 -8.76
N TRP A 75 -0.60 8.08 -9.05
CA TRP A 75 -1.02 6.78 -8.54
C TRP A 75 -0.76 6.59 -7.04
N LEU A 76 0.31 7.15 -6.50
CA LEU A 76 0.56 7.14 -5.05
C LEU A 76 -0.45 7.98 -4.28
N PHE A 77 -0.85 9.16 -4.80
CA PHE A 77 -1.91 9.97 -4.21
C PHE A 77 -3.28 9.31 -4.36
N PHE A 78 -3.55 8.68 -5.51
CA PHE A 78 -4.75 7.87 -5.68
C PHE A 78 -4.81 6.72 -4.67
N GLU A 79 -3.69 6.04 -4.45
CA GLU A 79 -3.59 4.95 -3.47
C GLU A 79 -3.96 5.46 -2.07
N GLN A 80 -3.38 6.56 -1.61
CA GLN A 80 -3.62 7.10 -0.27
C GLN A 80 -5.01 7.69 -0.07
N TYR A 81 -5.61 8.28 -1.10
CA TYR A 81 -6.89 8.98 -0.98
C TYR A 81 -8.09 8.11 -1.35
N SER A 82 -8.00 7.35 -2.43
CA SER A 82 -9.13 6.63 -3.00
C SER A 82 -9.11 5.12 -2.75
N HIS A 83 -7.92 4.50 -2.71
CA HIS A 83 -7.77 3.06 -2.65
C HIS A 83 -7.58 2.56 -1.20
N GLU A 84 -6.48 2.92 -0.54
CA GLU A 84 -6.11 2.40 0.79
C GLU A 84 -7.24 2.59 1.82
N PRO A 85 -7.82 3.80 2.02
CA PRO A 85 -8.84 4.00 3.05
C PRO A 85 -10.11 3.17 2.81
N ASN A 86 -10.35 2.75 1.58
CA ASN A 86 -11.57 2.05 1.17
C ASN A 86 -11.35 0.53 0.99
N ILE A 87 -10.13 0.05 1.14
CA ILE A 87 -9.77 -1.38 1.14
C ILE A 87 -9.17 -1.80 2.47
N ALA A 88 -8.12 -1.11 2.93
CA ALA A 88 -7.43 -1.45 4.17
C ALA A 88 -8.31 -1.25 5.41
N THR A 89 -9.04 -0.14 5.50
CA THR A 89 -9.90 0.14 6.66
C THR A 89 -11.04 -0.88 6.78
N PRO A 90 -11.83 -1.20 5.74
CA PRO A 90 -12.81 -2.29 5.81
C PRO A 90 -12.20 -3.63 6.18
N ARG A 91 -11.03 -3.96 5.63
CA ARG A 91 -10.28 -5.17 5.99
C ARG A 91 -9.94 -5.19 7.49
N PHE A 92 -9.40 -4.09 8.00
CA PHE A 92 -9.04 -3.96 9.41
C PHE A 92 -10.28 -4.12 10.31
N TRP A 93 -11.36 -3.41 10.01
CA TRP A 93 -12.59 -3.50 10.79
C TRP A 93 -13.15 -4.93 10.82
N LYS A 94 -13.18 -5.60 9.69
CA LYS A 94 -13.74 -6.96 9.59
C LYS A 94 -12.87 -8.02 10.29
N ASN A 95 -11.55 -7.84 10.30
CA ASN A 95 -10.64 -8.86 10.83
C ASN A 95 -10.29 -8.65 12.31
N TYR A 96 -10.37 -7.40 12.81
CA TYR A 96 -9.84 -7.06 14.13
C TYR A 96 -10.84 -6.37 15.06
N LEU A 97 -11.96 -5.86 14.56
CA LEU A 97 -13.00 -5.24 15.38
C LEU A 97 -14.24 -6.15 15.47
N ARG A 98 -14.98 -6.01 16.59
CA ARG A 98 -16.27 -6.68 16.77
C ARG A 98 -17.38 -5.91 16.07
N VAL A 99 -18.48 -6.60 15.74
CA VAL A 99 -19.70 -5.94 15.30
C VAL A 99 -20.17 -4.95 16.37
N GLY A 100 -20.43 -3.72 15.97
CA GLY A 100 -20.78 -2.61 16.86
C GLY A 100 -19.61 -1.69 17.23
N GLU A 101 -18.36 -2.08 16.95
CA GLU A 101 -17.18 -1.21 17.15
C GLU A 101 -16.87 -0.34 15.93
N TYR A 102 -17.64 -0.49 14.84
CA TYR A 102 -17.56 0.34 13.63
C TYR A 102 -18.96 0.63 13.08
N ASP A 103 -19.11 1.72 12.33
CA ASP A 103 -20.36 2.11 11.69
C ASP A 103 -20.58 1.28 10.40
N GLU A 104 -21.66 0.49 10.37
CA GLU A 104 -22.06 -0.33 9.22
C GLU A 104 -22.41 0.51 7.97
N ARG A 105 -22.92 1.74 8.14
CA ARG A 105 -23.20 2.64 7.01
C ARG A 105 -21.89 3.11 6.38
N GLU A 106 -20.93 3.48 7.20
CA GLU A 106 -19.59 3.88 6.75
C GLU A 106 -18.85 2.70 6.12
N LEU A 107 -18.98 1.49 6.68
CA LEU A 107 -18.43 0.28 6.07
C LEU A 107 -19.01 0.06 4.66
N LYS A 108 -20.33 0.18 4.50
CA LYS A 108 -21.00 0.05 3.18
C LYS A 108 -20.51 1.13 2.20
N ARG A 109 -20.39 2.37 2.66
CA ARG A 109 -19.86 3.48 1.85
C ARG A 109 -18.44 3.19 1.37
N ARG A 110 -17.57 2.71 2.28
CA ARG A 110 -16.19 2.35 1.95
C ARG A 110 -16.11 1.17 0.99
N HIS A 111 -16.95 0.17 1.14
CA HIS A 111 -17.01 -0.94 0.19
C HIS A 111 -17.34 -0.45 -1.23
N GLN A 112 -18.32 0.46 -1.38
CA GLN A 112 -18.64 1.02 -2.70
C GLN A 112 -17.48 1.84 -3.24
N ALA A 113 -16.88 2.73 -2.45
CA ALA A 113 -15.76 3.55 -2.85
C ALA A 113 -14.50 2.70 -3.19
N GLY A 114 -14.28 1.60 -2.47
CA GLY A 114 -13.22 0.62 -2.78
C GLY A 114 -13.46 -0.07 -4.12
N ARG A 115 -14.72 -0.46 -4.41
CA ARG A 115 -15.09 -1.03 -5.69
C ARG A 115 -14.91 -0.04 -6.84
N ASP A 116 -15.24 1.24 -6.61
CA ASP A 116 -15.04 2.30 -7.60
C ASP A 116 -13.53 2.52 -7.87
N ALA A 117 -12.71 2.52 -6.83
CA ALA A 117 -11.25 2.60 -6.95
C ALA A 117 -10.68 1.41 -7.74
N LEU A 118 -11.09 0.17 -7.44
CA LEU A 118 -10.71 -1.00 -8.22
C LEU A 118 -11.16 -0.87 -9.69
N GLY A 119 -12.32 -0.29 -9.96
CA GLY A 119 -12.79 0.00 -11.31
C GLY A 119 -11.90 0.98 -12.07
N VAL A 120 -11.31 1.97 -11.40
CA VAL A 120 -10.31 2.88 -12.00
C VAL A 120 -9.03 2.11 -12.36
N MET A 121 -8.52 1.29 -11.43
CA MET A 121 -7.35 0.45 -11.65
C MET A 121 -7.57 -0.55 -12.79
N GLU A 122 -8.71 -1.22 -12.82
CA GLU A 122 -9.08 -2.18 -13.85
C GLU A 122 -9.04 -1.55 -15.26
N ARG A 123 -9.64 -0.36 -15.44
CA ARG A 123 -9.62 0.34 -16.73
C ARG A 123 -8.20 0.67 -17.19
N HIS A 124 -7.34 1.13 -16.27
CA HIS A 124 -5.95 1.40 -16.58
C HIS A 124 -5.18 0.14 -16.99
N LEU A 125 -5.36 -0.95 -16.23
CA LEU A 125 -4.63 -2.20 -16.42
C LEU A 125 -5.10 -3.04 -17.63
N ARG A 126 -6.24 -2.71 -18.22
CA ARG A 126 -6.67 -3.27 -19.52
C ARG A 126 -5.78 -2.80 -20.68
N GLU A 127 -5.17 -1.64 -20.55
CA GLU A 127 -4.35 -1.01 -21.59
C GLU A 127 -2.85 -0.97 -21.22
N ASN A 128 -2.51 -1.24 -19.95
CA ASN A 128 -1.15 -1.11 -19.42
C ASN A 128 -0.79 -2.32 -18.57
N GLU A 129 0.47 -2.73 -18.65
CA GLU A 129 0.98 -3.84 -17.82
C GLU A 129 1.16 -3.42 -16.35
N PHE A 130 1.52 -2.16 -16.09
CA PHE A 130 1.83 -1.58 -14.78
C PHE A 130 1.25 -0.17 -14.67
N PHE A 131 1.26 0.40 -13.45
CA PHE A 131 0.71 1.75 -13.18
C PHE A 131 1.59 2.90 -13.69
N SER A 132 2.82 2.59 -14.10
CA SER A 132 3.68 3.50 -14.86
C SER A 132 4.21 2.75 -16.09
N ARG A 133 5.15 3.36 -16.81
CA ARG A 133 5.73 2.76 -18.01
C ARG A 133 6.35 1.37 -17.77
N GLN A 134 6.73 1.08 -16.53
CA GLN A 134 7.33 -0.18 -16.10
C GLN A 134 6.96 -0.45 -14.65
N TYR A 135 7.24 -1.68 -14.17
CA TYR A 135 7.09 -2.03 -12.77
C TYR A 135 7.88 -1.07 -11.86
N GLY A 136 7.22 -0.55 -10.81
CA GLY A 136 7.82 0.43 -9.93
C GLY A 136 7.06 0.65 -8.63
N VAL A 137 7.36 1.77 -7.97
CA VAL A 137 6.81 2.06 -6.63
C VAL A 137 5.29 2.22 -6.61
N ALA A 138 4.66 2.66 -7.71
CA ALA A 138 3.21 2.73 -7.81
C ALA A 138 2.57 1.34 -7.73
N ASP A 139 3.17 0.35 -8.41
CA ASP A 139 2.72 -1.05 -8.36
C ASP A 139 2.91 -1.64 -6.96
N ILE A 140 4.05 -1.37 -6.32
CA ILE A 140 4.34 -1.86 -4.96
C ILE A 140 3.33 -1.29 -3.96
N ALA A 141 3.03 0.00 -4.04
CA ALA A 141 2.07 0.66 -3.15
C ALA A 141 0.66 0.08 -3.32
N LEU A 142 0.15 0.07 -4.54
CA LEU A 142 -1.21 -0.42 -4.84
C LEU A 142 -1.36 -1.93 -4.58
N TYR A 143 -0.30 -2.72 -4.80
CA TYR A 143 -0.32 -4.16 -4.52
C TYR A 143 -0.58 -4.46 -3.05
N ALA A 144 -0.04 -3.64 -2.12
CA ALA A 144 -0.03 -3.91 -0.69
C ALA A 144 -1.41 -4.27 -0.12
N TYR A 145 -2.47 -3.61 -0.55
CA TYR A 145 -3.83 -3.91 -0.12
C TYR A 145 -4.70 -4.55 -1.20
N THR A 146 -4.39 -4.36 -2.48
CA THR A 146 -5.20 -4.97 -3.55
C THR A 146 -5.16 -6.49 -3.47
N HIS A 147 -3.99 -7.10 -3.22
CA HIS A 147 -3.90 -8.56 -3.14
C HIS A 147 -4.66 -9.17 -1.95
N LYS A 148 -5.04 -8.35 -0.97
CA LYS A 148 -5.85 -8.71 0.20
C LYS A 148 -7.30 -8.18 0.11
N ALA A 149 -7.72 -7.63 -1.02
CA ALA A 149 -9.03 -6.99 -1.16
C ALA A 149 -10.21 -7.96 -0.91
N ASN A 150 -10.04 -9.25 -1.19
CA ASN A 150 -11.04 -10.27 -0.87
C ASN A 150 -11.32 -10.36 0.65
N GLU A 151 -10.32 -10.11 1.50
CA GLU A 151 -10.50 -10.05 2.95
C GLU A 151 -11.35 -8.83 3.38
N ALA A 152 -11.38 -7.78 2.55
CA ALA A 152 -12.28 -6.62 2.67
C ALA A 152 -13.63 -6.83 1.96
N ARG A 153 -13.97 -8.07 1.56
CA ARG A 153 -15.15 -8.44 0.78
C ARG A 153 -15.25 -7.75 -0.59
N GLN A 154 -14.15 -7.36 -1.18
CA GLN A 154 -14.07 -6.99 -2.60
C GLN A 154 -13.91 -8.27 -3.43
N ILE A 155 -14.71 -8.40 -4.47
CA ILE A 155 -14.67 -9.58 -5.34
C ILE A 155 -13.69 -9.30 -6.47
N LEU A 156 -12.46 -9.77 -6.36
CA LEU A 156 -11.41 -9.52 -7.35
C LEU A 156 -11.69 -10.20 -8.70
N SER A 157 -12.43 -11.30 -8.73
CA SER A 157 -12.82 -11.94 -10.00
C SER A 157 -13.68 -11.06 -10.92
N ASP A 158 -14.24 -9.96 -10.40
CA ASP A 158 -14.90 -8.95 -11.22
C ASP A 158 -13.92 -8.03 -11.98
N PHE A 159 -12.59 -8.16 -11.69
CA PHE A 159 -11.52 -7.30 -12.17
C PHE A 159 -10.35 -8.11 -12.77
N PRO A 160 -10.56 -8.73 -13.94
CA PRO A 160 -9.58 -9.68 -14.51
C PRO A 160 -8.24 -9.04 -14.88
N ALA A 161 -8.18 -7.75 -15.24
CA ALA A 161 -6.92 -7.06 -15.50
C ALA A 161 -6.13 -6.83 -14.20
N ILE A 162 -6.81 -6.58 -13.08
CA ILE A 162 -6.19 -6.51 -11.75
C ILE A 162 -5.64 -7.90 -11.37
N GLU A 163 -6.38 -8.98 -11.55
CA GLU A 163 -5.88 -10.33 -11.24
C GLU A 163 -4.63 -10.68 -12.05
N ALA A 164 -4.62 -10.36 -13.35
CA ALA A 164 -3.46 -10.54 -14.21
C ALA A 164 -2.26 -9.68 -13.75
N TRP A 165 -2.51 -8.42 -13.35
CA TRP A 165 -1.48 -7.55 -12.80
C TRP A 165 -0.94 -8.07 -11.46
N LEU A 166 -1.78 -8.54 -10.55
CA LEU A 166 -1.35 -9.16 -9.28
C LEU A 166 -0.42 -10.35 -9.55
N ALA A 167 -0.70 -11.15 -10.58
CA ALA A 167 0.18 -12.25 -10.98
C ALA A 167 1.54 -11.74 -11.50
N ARG A 168 1.54 -10.68 -12.35
CA ARG A 168 2.77 -10.05 -12.85
C ARG A 168 3.64 -9.47 -11.73
N VAL A 169 3.01 -8.81 -10.74
CA VAL A 169 3.73 -8.27 -9.57
C VAL A 169 4.33 -9.38 -8.72
N ARG A 170 3.58 -10.45 -8.46
CA ARG A 170 4.09 -11.63 -7.73
C ARG A 170 5.28 -12.30 -8.41
N ALA A 171 5.34 -12.25 -9.73
CA ALA A 171 6.45 -12.82 -10.50
C ALA A 171 7.72 -11.95 -10.50
N GLN A 172 7.69 -10.74 -9.92
CA GLN A 172 8.85 -9.86 -9.89
C GLN A 172 9.94 -10.41 -8.96
N PRO A 173 11.23 -10.35 -9.35
CA PRO A 173 12.33 -10.81 -8.52
C PRO A 173 12.34 -10.13 -7.15
N GLY A 174 12.49 -10.94 -6.10
CA GLY A 174 12.52 -10.43 -4.72
C GLY A 174 11.18 -9.93 -4.20
N HIS A 175 10.06 -10.28 -4.87
CA HIS A 175 8.73 -9.98 -4.35
C HIS A 175 8.48 -10.72 -3.03
N VAL A 176 7.86 -10.01 -2.09
CA VAL A 176 7.44 -10.56 -0.79
C VAL A 176 5.98 -10.18 -0.56
N THR A 177 5.17 -11.16 -0.20
CA THR A 177 3.76 -10.92 0.19
C THR A 177 3.68 -10.47 1.65
N ILE A 178 2.61 -9.75 1.99
CA ILE A 178 2.24 -9.54 3.39
C ILE A 178 1.57 -10.85 3.84
N GLU A 179 2.31 -11.68 4.54
CA GLU A 179 1.76 -12.82 5.28
C GLU A 179 1.42 -12.34 6.70
N VAL A 180 0.19 -12.59 7.10
CA VAL A 180 -0.30 -12.33 8.46
C VAL A 180 -0.47 -13.64 9.17
#